data_2630c9572f916113885f75649829c7cb
#
_entry.id   2630c9572f916113885f75649829c7cb
#
_cell.length_a   1.000
_cell.length_b   1.000
_cell.length_c   1.000
_cell.angle_alpha   90.00
_cell.angle_beta   90.00
_cell.angle_gamma   90.00
#
_symmetry.space_group_name_H-M   'P 1'
#
loop_
_entity.id
_entity.type
_entity.pdbx_description
1 polymer ?
#
loop_
_entity_poly.entity_id
_entity_poly.type
_entity_poly.pdbx_seq_one_letter_code
_entity_poly.pdbx_strand_id
1 'polypeptide(L)'
;VPAKKLSQFGGGLPGWDDRLLPDGQSSQSINAYVFSGALEGWRMPKLLRALNNSAAQFIYRIPLTTIDANGIETFNSSITGSSTWLEFDDPDTNVVRSQVVNDQFQRYYSASPSQTPQYNTLTRIQAGSPNWQLGINPPGCAPEVIVEGGGNSATLGYTVGNGSTGFVYGNTCQLFPIIPNAAMTIADVQWMPAATDTTCAFAAVIYQDLNDGGNVPTAPGVLLGVGSVVTGVTAGVLADSQFVNQPGLIANSPYWVGILINNTEAAALGDSLNTSVSFVNTFTNGPPGVAPGVSINQPDLQMFADLTTTDVYEARSYVYTWVSAYGEESAPSPYTLVNGWANGTWTIGLYNPVATDMGVNRNLAILRLYRTVVGTSGATVYFFVADVSLGSSDLDAIAAVAADTGCLPPNAIYTDVLSDAVVALTLQMPSTNYYPPPVNMQGITVMPNGMYVGFVDNQIWFSEPYYPHAWPPGTVLTTDFPIVGLGLTSGTLVACTAANPWTITGVNPTQMSMVKCAKPEPCTSRGSILSTDAGVYFISPNGLIMVNSSSTSTNTTELWITREKWAQLAPQMYTRSVALSSTYFCFGATSPPSVSPVDNSQAQTGFNIELNTDNTSFSIWPEPGGHRVGFNEMTAPYAAN
;
A
#
# COMPACT_ATOMS: atom_id res chain seq x y z
N VAL A 1 30.83 8.80 73.57
CA VAL A 1 30.01 9.35 72.50
C VAL A 1 28.79 8.45 72.38
N PRO A 2 27.56 8.95 72.51
CA PRO A 2 26.36 8.14 72.35
C PRO A 2 26.34 7.57 70.92
N ALA A 3 26.14 6.26 70.79
CA ALA A 3 25.99 5.60 69.50
C ALA A 3 24.66 6.02 68.87
N LYS A 4 24.68 6.61 67.69
CA LYS A 4 23.51 6.94 66.92
C LYS A 4 23.12 5.75 66.08
N LYS A 5 21.91 5.23 66.22
CA LYS A 5 21.38 4.15 65.40
C LYS A 5 20.75 4.76 64.16
N LEU A 6 21.30 4.48 63.00
CA LEU A 6 20.65 4.79 61.73
C LEU A 6 19.63 3.70 61.40
N SER A 7 18.38 4.09 61.20
CA SER A 7 17.30 3.16 60.91
C SER A 7 17.03 3.00 59.38
N GLN A 8 17.46 3.97 58.61
CA GLN A 8 17.27 4.02 57.17
C GLN A 8 18.44 4.71 56.46
N PHE A 9 18.81 4.23 55.29
CA PHE A 9 19.77 4.86 54.38
C PHE A 9 19.02 5.46 53.20
N GLY A 10 19.31 6.73 52.87
CA GLY A 10 18.64 7.49 51.84
C GLY A 10 19.51 7.76 50.58
N GLY A 11 20.72 7.21 50.57
CA GLY A 11 21.68 7.40 49.45
C GLY A 11 22.44 8.71 49.51
N GLY A 12 22.96 9.15 48.37
CA GLY A 12 23.81 10.32 48.24
C GLY A 12 23.03 11.59 47.91
N LEU A 13 23.39 12.70 48.63
CA LEU A 13 22.95 14.07 48.30
C LEU A 13 24.18 14.94 48.01
N PRO A 14 24.82 14.82 46.87
CA PRO A 14 26.11 15.44 46.57
C PRO A 14 26.06 16.97 46.46
N GLY A 15 24.88 17.57 46.43
CA GLY A 15 24.66 19.03 46.43
C GLY A 15 24.67 19.65 47.80
N TRP A 16 24.64 18.86 48.86
CA TRP A 16 24.50 19.35 50.23
C TRP A 16 25.86 19.39 50.96
N ASP A 17 26.04 20.35 51.84
CA ASP A 17 27.15 20.39 52.77
C ASP A 17 27.05 19.22 53.76
N ASP A 18 28.18 18.52 54.01
CA ASP A 18 28.23 17.34 54.90
C ASP A 18 27.64 17.62 56.31
N ARG A 19 27.68 18.89 56.74
CA ARG A 19 27.16 19.32 58.05
C ARG A 19 25.64 19.47 58.08
N LEU A 20 25.02 19.58 56.88
CA LEU A 20 23.59 19.82 56.75
C LEU A 20 22.84 18.58 56.23
N LEU A 21 23.55 17.48 55.99
CA LEU A 21 22.95 16.26 55.52
C LEU A 21 21.97 15.69 56.55
N PRO A 22 20.74 15.31 56.09
CA PRO A 22 19.83 14.56 56.93
C PRO A 22 20.39 13.23 57.41
N ASP A 23 19.91 12.74 58.54
CA ASP A 23 20.28 11.44 59.07
C ASP A 23 20.00 10.34 58.04
N GLY A 24 20.99 9.49 57.78
CA GLY A 24 20.90 8.42 56.79
C GLY A 24 21.29 8.80 55.37
N GLN A 25 21.56 10.09 55.11
CA GLN A 25 22.10 10.57 53.82
C GLN A 25 23.62 10.70 53.85
N SER A 26 24.25 10.69 52.69
CA SER A 26 25.69 10.89 52.53
C SER A 26 25.98 11.89 51.42
N SER A 27 27.13 12.59 51.53
CA SER A 27 27.60 13.46 50.41
C SER A 27 28.07 12.67 49.21
N GLN A 28 28.42 11.41 49.42
CA GLN A 28 28.84 10.49 48.36
C GLN A 28 28.36 9.07 48.64
N SER A 29 27.75 8.45 47.63
CA SER A 29 27.34 7.05 47.66
C SER A 29 27.97 6.34 46.46
N ILE A 30 28.81 5.35 46.72
CA ILE A 30 29.56 4.61 45.69
C ILE A 30 29.21 3.13 45.81
N ASN A 31 28.82 2.51 44.67
CA ASN A 31 28.52 1.09 44.58
C ASN A 31 27.47 0.63 45.63
N ALA A 32 26.58 1.50 45.98
CA ALA A 32 25.52 1.25 46.97
C ALA A 32 24.13 1.25 46.36
N TYR A 33 23.36 0.27 46.77
CA TYR A 33 21.94 0.15 46.46
C TYR A 33 21.13 0.37 47.74
N VAL A 34 20.26 1.37 47.71
CA VAL A 34 19.53 1.83 48.92
C VAL A 34 18.00 1.70 48.73
N PHE A 35 17.57 0.67 48.03
CA PHE A 35 16.16 0.37 47.89
C PHE A 35 15.55 -0.02 49.23
N SER A 36 14.37 0.48 49.56
CA SER A 36 13.68 0.26 50.82
C SER A 36 14.40 0.75 52.11
N GLY A 37 15.44 1.57 51.97
CA GLY A 37 16.18 2.09 53.14
C GLY A 37 17.26 1.14 53.69
N ALA A 38 17.45 -0.01 53.07
CA ALA A 38 18.56 -0.90 53.37
C ALA A 38 19.78 -0.49 52.53
N LEU A 39 20.99 -0.56 53.10
CA LEU A 39 22.24 -0.36 52.36
C LEU A 39 22.77 -1.69 51.86
N GLU A 40 22.71 -1.91 50.57
CA GLU A 40 23.24 -3.11 49.91
C GLU A 40 24.27 -2.75 48.86
N GLY A 41 25.26 -3.63 48.63
CA GLY A 41 26.20 -3.49 47.54
C GLY A 41 25.61 -4.01 46.23
N TRP A 42 25.91 -3.39 45.10
CA TRP A 42 25.57 -3.92 43.80
C TRP A 42 26.27 -5.27 43.57
N ARG A 43 25.55 -6.23 43.03
CA ARG A 43 26.10 -7.53 42.62
C ARG A 43 26.90 -7.36 41.34
N MET A 44 27.96 -8.12 41.18
CA MET A 44 28.71 -8.14 39.94
C MET A 44 27.83 -8.59 38.76
N PRO A 45 27.97 -7.95 37.61
CA PRO A 45 27.30 -8.40 36.40
C PRO A 45 27.74 -9.80 36.01
N LYS A 46 26.81 -10.62 35.54
CA LYS A 46 27.06 -11.98 35.04
C LYS A 46 27.08 -11.94 33.52
N LEU A 47 28.13 -12.52 32.91
CA LEU A 47 28.18 -12.71 31.47
C LEU A 47 26.99 -13.60 31.02
N LEU A 48 26.14 -13.04 30.19
CA LEU A 48 24.98 -13.74 29.64
C LEU A 48 25.34 -14.46 28.34
N ARG A 49 26.04 -13.76 27.45
CA ARG A 49 26.43 -14.26 26.13
C ARG A 49 27.57 -13.42 25.55
N ALA A 50 28.42 -14.05 24.74
CA ALA A 50 29.37 -13.35 23.87
C ALA A 50 28.63 -12.85 22.62
N LEU A 51 28.96 -11.66 22.14
CA LEU A 51 28.45 -11.11 20.89
C LEU A 51 29.07 -11.82 19.69
N ASN A 52 28.34 -12.01 18.61
CA ASN A 52 28.87 -12.54 17.36
C ASN A 52 29.60 -11.45 16.56
N ASN A 53 29.13 -10.20 16.66
CA ASN A 53 29.72 -9.05 16.03
C ASN A 53 30.57 -8.27 17.05
N SER A 54 31.87 -8.28 16.88
CA SER A 54 32.81 -7.57 17.76
C SER A 54 32.74 -6.04 17.65
N ALA A 55 32.14 -5.52 16.57
CA ALA A 55 31.90 -4.10 16.34
C ALA A 55 30.56 -3.62 16.87
N ALA A 56 29.70 -4.51 17.36
CA ALA A 56 28.37 -4.15 17.83
C ALA A 56 28.42 -3.09 18.95
N GLN A 57 27.67 -2.01 18.74
CA GLN A 57 27.49 -0.91 19.68
C GLN A 57 26.06 -0.81 20.23
N PHE A 58 25.12 -1.46 19.58
CA PHE A 58 23.74 -1.60 20.04
C PHE A 58 23.29 -3.06 19.89
N ILE A 59 22.58 -3.55 20.88
CA ILE A 59 22.02 -4.90 20.88
C ILE A 59 20.53 -4.84 21.23
N TYR A 60 19.74 -5.66 20.54
CA TYR A 60 18.33 -5.81 20.82
C TYR A 60 17.99 -7.29 21.04
N ARG A 61 17.41 -7.61 22.18
CA ARG A 61 16.98 -8.97 22.50
C ARG A 61 15.56 -9.21 21.99
N ILE A 62 15.40 -10.22 21.14
CA ILE A 62 14.07 -10.69 20.73
C ILE A 62 13.59 -11.71 21.78
N PRO A 63 12.52 -11.42 22.52
CA PRO A 63 11.92 -12.40 23.41
C PRO A 63 11.41 -13.58 22.58
N LEU A 64 11.68 -14.80 23.01
CA LEU A 64 11.08 -15.97 22.38
C LEU A 64 9.61 -16.05 22.78
N THR A 65 8.77 -16.01 21.79
CA THR A 65 7.35 -16.24 21.94
C THR A 65 6.99 -17.56 21.24
N THR A 66 6.13 -18.34 21.87
CA THR A 66 5.46 -19.46 21.23
C THR A 66 4.05 -19.07 20.91
N ILE A 67 3.65 -19.21 19.63
CA ILE A 67 2.26 -19.03 19.21
C ILE A 67 1.60 -20.41 19.33
N ASP A 68 0.53 -20.51 20.11
CA ASP A 68 -0.25 -21.74 20.22
C ASP A 68 -1.12 -21.98 18.97
N ALA A 69 -1.78 -23.15 18.92
CA ALA A 69 -2.66 -23.52 17.81
C ALA A 69 -3.87 -22.58 17.63
N ASN A 70 -4.16 -21.72 18.60
CA ASN A 70 -5.23 -20.73 18.58
C ASN A 70 -4.73 -19.33 18.19
N GLY A 71 -3.43 -19.18 17.88
CA GLY A 71 -2.82 -17.91 17.55
C GLY A 71 -2.49 -17.05 18.77
N ILE A 72 -2.55 -17.59 19.98
CA ILE A 72 -2.22 -16.86 21.20
C ILE A 72 -0.70 -16.90 21.42
N GLU A 73 -0.11 -15.72 21.52
CA GLU A 73 1.31 -15.55 21.77
C GLU A 73 1.62 -15.64 23.25
N THR A 74 2.41 -16.62 23.66
CA THR A 74 2.91 -16.80 25.02
C THR A 74 4.40 -16.51 25.09
N PHE A 75 4.81 -15.64 26.02
CA PHE A 75 6.21 -15.35 26.29
C PHE A 75 6.87 -16.49 27.05
N ASN A 76 7.92 -17.06 26.48
CA ASN A 76 8.71 -18.04 27.20
C ASN A 76 9.74 -17.33 28.07
N SER A 77 9.50 -17.27 29.38
CA SER A 77 10.36 -16.61 30.36
C SER A 77 11.63 -17.42 30.71
N SER A 78 11.75 -18.65 30.25
CA SER A 78 12.96 -19.45 30.53
C SER A 78 14.12 -18.99 29.65
N ILE A 79 15.03 -18.27 30.26
CA ILE A 79 16.18 -17.55 29.68
C ILE A 79 17.31 -18.49 29.20
N THR A 80 17.18 -19.78 29.30
CA THR A 80 18.24 -20.73 28.99
C THR A 80 18.31 -21.01 27.48
N GLY A 81 19.16 -20.28 26.81
CA GLY A 81 19.90 -20.77 25.63
C GLY A 81 19.41 -20.40 24.23
N SER A 82 18.21 -19.87 24.02
CA SER A 82 17.69 -19.67 22.64
C SER A 82 17.12 -18.29 22.32
N SER A 83 17.48 -17.24 23.07
CA SER A 83 17.13 -15.87 22.69
C SER A 83 17.87 -15.47 21.42
N THR A 84 17.14 -14.94 20.44
CA THR A 84 17.75 -14.30 19.27
C THR A 84 18.12 -12.86 19.63
N TRP A 85 19.33 -12.45 19.26
CA TRP A 85 19.84 -11.10 19.49
C TRP A 85 20.12 -10.45 18.16
N LEU A 86 19.66 -9.22 17.99
CA LEU A 86 20.08 -8.34 16.91
C LEU A 86 21.27 -7.53 17.40
N GLU A 87 22.31 -7.45 16.60
CA GLU A 87 23.57 -6.75 16.90
C GLU A 87 23.81 -5.70 15.81
N PHE A 88 23.99 -4.43 16.19
CA PHE A 88 24.14 -3.31 15.27
C PHE A 88 25.43 -2.54 15.58
N ASP A 89 26.10 -2.08 14.54
CA ASP A 89 27.33 -1.30 14.64
C ASP A 89 27.06 0.16 15.02
N ASP A 90 25.87 0.67 14.75
CA ASP A 90 25.48 2.03 15.07
C ASP A 90 24.84 2.09 16.46
N PRO A 91 25.42 2.90 17.38
CA PRO A 91 24.90 3.06 18.73
C PRO A 91 23.51 3.70 18.78
N ASP A 92 23.14 4.49 17.78
CA ASP A 92 21.86 5.21 17.74
C ASP A 92 20.78 4.47 16.96
N THR A 93 20.93 3.14 16.86
CA THR A 93 19.91 2.27 16.30
C THR A 93 18.70 2.18 17.23
N ASN A 94 17.49 2.27 16.65
CA ASN A 94 16.25 1.97 17.32
C ASN A 94 15.59 0.75 16.65
N VAL A 95 15.01 -0.12 17.46
CA VAL A 95 14.31 -1.32 16.98
C VAL A 95 12.91 -1.35 17.59
N VAL A 96 11.91 -1.56 16.76
CA VAL A 96 10.52 -1.72 17.20
C VAL A 96 9.91 -2.98 16.62
N ARG A 97 9.08 -3.66 17.39
CA ARG A 97 8.30 -4.81 16.95
C ARG A 97 7.03 -4.34 16.27
N SER A 98 6.53 -5.12 15.32
CA SER A 98 5.22 -4.91 14.68
C SER A 98 4.11 -4.81 15.73
N GLN A 99 3.26 -3.78 15.58
CA GLN A 99 2.05 -3.57 16.40
C GLN A 99 0.80 -4.16 15.73
N VAL A 100 0.94 -4.77 14.57
CA VAL A 100 -0.16 -5.49 13.94
C VAL A 100 -0.52 -6.68 14.82
N VAL A 101 -1.78 -6.72 15.27
CA VAL A 101 -2.28 -7.80 16.12
C VAL A 101 -2.15 -9.12 15.37
N ASN A 102 -1.54 -10.11 16.02
CA ASN A 102 -1.29 -11.43 15.44
C ASN A 102 -0.48 -11.39 14.13
N ASP A 103 0.51 -10.49 14.05
CA ASP A 103 1.42 -10.47 12.89
C ASP A 103 2.09 -11.84 12.73
N GLN A 104 1.55 -12.65 11.81
CA GLN A 104 2.03 -14.00 11.53
C GLN A 104 3.51 -14.03 11.09
N PHE A 105 4.05 -12.90 10.61
CA PHE A 105 5.43 -12.76 10.18
C PHE A 105 6.35 -12.32 11.31
N GLN A 106 5.82 -11.85 12.45
CA GLN A 106 6.59 -11.34 13.59
C GLN A 106 7.69 -10.38 13.15
N ARG A 107 7.31 -9.26 12.53
CA ARG A 107 8.24 -8.30 11.92
C ARG A 107 8.86 -7.38 12.95
N TYR A 108 10.13 -7.08 12.73
CA TYR A 108 10.94 -6.12 13.50
C TYR A 108 11.45 -5.05 12.54
N TYR A 109 11.28 -3.80 12.91
CA TYR A 109 11.67 -2.61 12.16
C TYR A 109 12.83 -1.95 12.84
N SER A 110 13.83 -1.50 12.09
CA SER A 110 15.01 -0.81 12.62
C SER A 110 15.35 0.42 11.79
N ALA A 111 15.85 1.46 12.46
CA ALA A 111 16.34 2.67 11.84
C ALA A 111 17.55 3.20 12.61
N SER A 112 18.56 3.72 11.91
CA SER A 112 19.74 4.33 12.47
C SER A 112 20.27 5.46 11.59
N PRO A 113 21.12 6.35 12.08
CA PRO A 113 21.77 7.38 11.27
C PRO A 113 22.59 6.85 10.11
N SER A 114 23.15 5.65 10.25
CA SER A 114 24.09 5.05 9.28
C SER A 114 23.43 4.14 8.26
N GLN A 115 22.15 3.78 8.45
CA GLN A 115 21.44 2.83 7.58
C GLN A 115 20.03 3.31 7.26
N THR A 116 19.59 3.04 6.04
CA THR A 116 18.20 3.24 5.67
C THR A 116 17.28 2.41 6.57
N PRO A 117 16.05 2.89 6.86
CA PRO A 117 15.08 2.11 7.62
C PRO A 117 14.87 0.72 7.01
N GLN A 118 14.88 -0.29 7.85
CA GLN A 118 14.87 -1.70 7.46
C GLN A 118 13.84 -2.49 8.27
N TYR A 119 13.49 -3.67 7.77
CA TYR A 119 12.72 -4.64 8.52
C TYR A 119 13.12 -6.08 8.20
N ASN A 120 12.77 -6.98 9.10
CA ASN A 120 12.95 -8.40 8.90
C ASN A 120 11.89 -9.19 9.68
N THR A 121 11.66 -10.43 9.28
CA THR A 121 10.78 -11.35 10.01
C THR A 121 11.58 -12.19 10.99
N LEU A 122 10.94 -12.67 12.06
CA LEU A 122 11.64 -13.51 13.04
C LEU A 122 12.29 -14.75 12.41
N THR A 123 11.59 -15.43 11.50
CA THR A 123 12.12 -16.61 10.80
C THR A 123 13.38 -16.30 10.00
N ARG A 124 13.40 -15.17 9.29
CA ARG A 124 14.56 -14.75 8.51
C ARG A 124 15.73 -14.29 9.38
N ILE A 125 15.44 -13.60 10.50
CA ILE A 125 16.42 -13.23 11.51
C ILE A 125 17.12 -14.47 12.05
N GLN A 126 16.35 -15.51 12.41
CA GLN A 126 16.88 -16.77 12.90
C GLN A 126 17.72 -17.53 11.85
N ALA A 127 17.37 -17.37 10.57
CA ALA A 127 18.12 -17.93 9.45
C ALA A 127 19.36 -17.09 9.05
N GLY A 128 19.61 -15.94 9.70
CA GLY A 128 20.70 -15.03 9.34
C GLY A 128 20.53 -14.33 7.99
N SER A 129 19.28 -14.22 7.50
CA SER A 129 19.00 -13.58 6.22
C SER A 129 19.11 -12.06 6.31
N PRO A 130 19.56 -11.37 5.24
CA PRO A 130 19.66 -9.92 5.19
C PRO A 130 18.31 -9.23 5.45
N ASN A 131 18.36 -8.03 6.01
CA ASN A 131 17.17 -7.19 6.19
C ASN A 131 16.69 -6.64 4.85
N TRP A 132 15.38 -6.40 4.74
CA TRP A 132 14.79 -5.66 3.64
C TRP A 132 14.62 -4.18 4.01
N GLN A 133 14.70 -3.32 3.00
CA GLN A 133 14.41 -1.90 3.16
C GLN A 133 12.92 -1.70 3.48
N LEU A 134 12.65 -0.79 4.41
CA LEU A 134 11.29 -0.43 4.78
C LEU A 134 10.66 0.49 3.73
N GLY A 135 9.42 0.18 3.39
CA GLY A 135 8.65 0.91 2.39
C GLY A 135 9.01 0.54 0.95
N ILE A 136 8.14 0.93 0.04
CA ILE A 136 8.23 0.59 -1.38
C ILE A 136 8.13 1.90 -2.17
N ASN A 137 9.12 2.16 -3.01
CA ASN A 137 9.06 3.31 -3.92
C ASN A 137 7.91 3.10 -4.91
N PRO A 138 7.20 4.17 -5.29
CA PRO A 138 6.21 4.07 -6.35
C PRO A 138 6.89 3.69 -7.67
N PRO A 139 6.18 3.01 -8.59
CA PRO A 139 6.67 2.82 -9.94
C PRO A 139 6.98 4.15 -10.62
N GLY A 140 8.14 4.26 -11.27
CA GLY A 140 8.57 5.50 -11.93
C GLY A 140 7.92 5.73 -13.29
N CYS A 141 7.44 4.65 -13.93
CA CYS A 141 6.86 4.67 -15.26
C CYS A 141 5.34 4.53 -15.20
N ALA A 142 4.62 5.34 -15.99
CA ALA A 142 3.19 5.17 -16.20
C ALA A 142 2.90 3.87 -16.98
N PRO A 143 1.76 3.18 -16.76
CA PRO A 143 1.42 2.02 -17.56
C PRO A 143 1.26 2.40 -19.04
N GLU A 144 1.71 1.54 -19.95
CA GLU A 144 1.38 1.68 -21.37
C GLU A 144 0.00 1.13 -21.62
N VAL A 145 -0.81 1.84 -22.40
CA VAL A 145 -2.18 1.41 -22.71
C VAL A 145 -2.41 1.51 -24.21
N ILE A 146 -2.72 0.38 -24.82
CA ILE A 146 -3.12 0.28 -26.21
C ILE A 146 -4.57 -0.16 -26.26
N VAL A 147 -5.37 0.53 -27.07
CA VAL A 147 -6.78 0.17 -27.30
C VAL A 147 -6.97 -0.18 -28.76
N GLU A 148 -7.38 -1.41 -29.01
CA GLU A 148 -7.62 -1.90 -30.36
C GLU A 148 -9.08 -2.31 -30.52
N GLY A 149 -9.64 -2.01 -31.70
CA GLY A 149 -11.03 -2.37 -32.03
C GLY A 149 -12.05 -1.64 -31.17
N GLY A 150 -13.24 -2.19 -31.12
CA GLY A 150 -14.38 -1.61 -30.43
C GLY A 150 -15.02 -0.46 -31.20
N GLY A 151 -16.20 -0.06 -30.78
CA GLY A 151 -17.01 0.97 -31.43
C GLY A 151 -17.28 0.64 -32.88
N ASN A 152 -18.22 1.13 -33.47
CA ASN A 152 -18.55 1.14 -34.89
C ASN A 152 -19.80 0.35 -35.26
N SER A 153 -20.45 0.93 -36.19
CA SER A 153 -21.37 0.23 -37.06
C SER A 153 -20.63 -0.92 -37.76
N ALA A 154 -21.02 -2.13 -37.52
CA ALA A 154 -20.62 -3.25 -38.34
C ALA A 154 -21.67 -3.44 -39.43
N THR A 155 -21.24 -3.50 -40.68
CA THR A 155 -22.13 -3.90 -41.77
C THR A 155 -22.02 -5.40 -41.91
N LEU A 156 -23.08 -6.13 -41.64
CA LEU A 156 -23.16 -7.58 -41.76
C LEU A 156 -24.11 -7.96 -42.90
N GLY A 157 -23.70 -8.94 -43.71
CA GLY A 157 -24.42 -9.41 -44.86
C GLY A 157 -23.59 -9.30 -46.14
N TYR A 158 -24.27 -9.27 -47.27
CA TYR A 158 -23.62 -9.30 -48.59
C TYR A 158 -23.55 -7.88 -49.16
N THR A 159 -22.40 -7.21 -48.95
CA THR A 159 -22.17 -5.84 -49.41
C THR A 159 -21.77 -5.71 -50.87
N VAL A 160 -21.33 -6.80 -51.47
CA VAL A 160 -20.82 -6.82 -52.88
C VAL A 160 -21.48 -7.95 -53.61
N GLY A 161 -22.26 -7.63 -54.63
CA GLY A 161 -22.77 -8.63 -55.58
C GLY A 161 -21.74 -9.03 -56.63
N ASN A 162 -21.80 -10.28 -57.10
CA ASN A 162 -20.92 -10.78 -58.17
C ASN A 162 -21.41 -10.42 -59.57
N GLY A 163 -22.40 -9.53 -59.68
CA GLY A 163 -23.01 -9.13 -60.95
C GLY A 163 -24.12 -10.07 -61.46
N SER A 164 -24.46 -11.10 -60.69
CA SER A 164 -25.62 -11.94 -60.98
C SER A 164 -26.91 -11.19 -60.61
N THR A 165 -27.97 -11.39 -61.41
CA THR A 165 -29.31 -10.84 -61.14
C THR A 165 -30.16 -11.91 -60.48
N GLY A 166 -30.61 -11.63 -59.22
CA GLY A 166 -31.61 -12.42 -58.53
C GLY A 166 -32.95 -11.73 -58.55
N PHE A 167 -33.98 -12.40 -58.10
CA PHE A 167 -35.31 -11.82 -57.95
C PHE A 167 -35.81 -11.99 -56.52
N VAL A 168 -36.35 -10.90 -55.94
CA VAL A 168 -37.19 -10.96 -54.75
C VAL A 168 -38.62 -11.10 -55.24
N TYR A 169 -39.23 -12.22 -54.96
CA TYR A 169 -40.60 -12.45 -55.37
C TYR A 169 -41.61 -11.66 -54.55
N GLY A 170 -42.64 -11.16 -55.21
CA GLY A 170 -43.68 -10.43 -54.54
C GLY A 170 -44.37 -11.23 -53.45
N ASN A 171 -44.78 -10.56 -52.38
CA ASN A 171 -45.32 -11.17 -51.16
C ASN A 171 -44.43 -12.24 -50.52
N THR A 172 -43.14 -12.02 -50.54
CA THR A 172 -42.17 -12.87 -49.85
C THR A 172 -41.32 -12.07 -48.85
N CYS A 173 -40.90 -12.76 -47.83
CA CYS A 173 -39.87 -12.33 -46.95
C CYS A 173 -38.56 -13.05 -47.27
N GLN A 174 -37.53 -12.32 -47.58
CA GLN A 174 -36.20 -12.90 -47.84
C GLN A 174 -35.24 -12.46 -46.75
N LEU A 175 -34.54 -13.46 -46.17
CA LEU A 175 -33.71 -13.29 -44.99
C LEU A 175 -32.33 -13.89 -45.22
N PHE A 176 -31.34 -13.27 -44.65
CA PHE A 176 -29.97 -13.80 -44.56
C PHE A 176 -29.55 -13.89 -43.10
N PRO A 177 -28.67 -14.83 -42.75
CA PRO A 177 -28.23 -15.00 -41.38
C PRO A 177 -27.12 -14.01 -41.05
N ILE A 178 -27.15 -13.48 -39.81
CA ILE A 178 -26.07 -12.68 -39.22
C ILE A 178 -25.72 -13.19 -37.84
N ILE A 179 -24.45 -13.03 -37.44
CA ILE A 179 -23.97 -13.31 -36.09
C ILE A 179 -23.13 -12.10 -35.67
N PRO A 180 -23.68 -11.21 -34.82
CA PRO A 180 -22.90 -10.09 -34.32
C PRO A 180 -21.80 -10.57 -33.38
N ASN A 181 -20.61 -9.99 -33.49
CA ASN A 181 -19.45 -10.32 -32.65
C ASN A 181 -19.48 -9.59 -31.29
N ALA A 182 -20.35 -8.60 -31.13
CA ALA A 182 -20.57 -7.82 -29.92
C ALA A 182 -22.05 -7.59 -29.68
N ALA A 183 -22.43 -7.09 -28.50
CA ALA A 183 -23.78 -6.59 -28.25
C ALA A 183 -24.00 -5.33 -29.09
N MET A 184 -25.00 -5.34 -29.98
CA MET A 184 -25.24 -4.30 -30.97
C MET A 184 -26.74 -4.02 -31.08
N THR A 185 -27.09 -2.91 -31.70
CA THR A 185 -28.47 -2.65 -32.20
C THR A 185 -28.45 -2.61 -33.71
N ILE A 186 -29.51 -3.12 -34.34
CA ILE A 186 -29.67 -3.02 -35.79
C ILE A 186 -30.35 -1.70 -36.13
N ALA A 187 -29.72 -0.90 -37.00
CA ALA A 187 -30.22 0.41 -37.42
C ALA A 187 -31.13 0.29 -38.62
N ASP A 188 -30.72 -0.46 -39.64
CA ASP A 188 -31.43 -0.60 -40.90
C ASP A 188 -31.12 -1.91 -41.60
N VAL A 189 -31.82 -2.16 -42.70
CA VAL A 189 -31.45 -3.16 -43.70
C VAL A 189 -31.48 -2.47 -45.06
N GLN A 190 -30.41 -2.64 -45.80
CA GLN A 190 -30.20 -2.10 -47.11
C GLN A 190 -30.08 -3.23 -48.17
N TRP A 191 -30.60 -2.99 -49.35
CA TRP A 191 -30.43 -3.90 -50.45
C TRP A 191 -30.22 -3.15 -51.78
N MET A 192 -29.65 -3.83 -52.77
CA MET A 192 -29.33 -3.23 -54.07
C MET A 192 -30.30 -3.70 -55.16
N PRO A 193 -31.24 -2.86 -55.59
CA PRO A 193 -32.10 -3.16 -56.71
C PRO A 193 -31.35 -3.20 -58.06
N ALA A 194 -31.62 -4.20 -58.87
CA ALA A 194 -31.07 -4.31 -60.23
C ALA A 194 -31.89 -3.55 -61.25
N ALA A 195 -33.15 -3.21 -60.96
CA ALA A 195 -34.04 -2.47 -61.84
C ALA A 195 -34.83 -1.40 -61.05
N THR A 196 -35.20 -0.31 -61.72
CA THR A 196 -36.04 0.73 -61.13
C THR A 196 -37.49 0.30 -61.13
N ASP A 197 -38.15 0.36 -59.97
CA ASP A 197 -39.58 0.05 -59.79
C ASP A 197 -40.23 1.02 -58.82
N THR A 198 -41.16 1.86 -59.31
CA THR A 198 -41.86 2.87 -58.52
C THR A 198 -43.03 2.30 -57.72
N THR A 199 -43.43 1.05 -57.98
CA THR A 199 -44.55 0.35 -57.32
C THR A 199 -44.08 -0.60 -56.23
N CYS A 200 -42.81 -0.90 -56.21
CA CYS A 200 -42.19 -1.71 -55.16
C CYS A 200 -42.36 -1.03 -53.80
N ALA A 201 -42.81 -1.79 -52.81
CA ALA A 201 -42.77 -1.38 -51.43
C ALA A 201 -42.16 -2.51 -50.58
N PHE A 202 -41.24 -2.15 -49.68
CA PHE A 202 -40.59 -3.11 -48.81
C PHE A 202 -40.41 -2.55 -47.40
N ALA A 203 -40.20 -3.46 -46.46
CA ALA A 203 -39.83 -3.13 -45.08
C ALA A 203 -38.75 -4.11 -44.58
N ALA A 204 -37.79 -3.62 -43.84
CA ALA A 204 -36.82 -4.45 -43.13
C ALA A 204 -37.51 -5.32 -42.07
N VAL A 205 -36.99 -6.51 -41.86
CA VAL A 205 -37.47 -7.43 -40.82
C VAL A 205 -36.27 -8.12 -40.15
N ILE A 206 -36.43 -8.43 -38.88
CA ILE A 206 -35.44 -9.21 -38.13
C ILE A 206 -36.15 -10.25 -37.28
N TYR A 207 -35.62 -11.46 -37.34
CA TYR A 207 -36.05 -12.60 -36.54
C TYR A 207 -34.92 -13.13 -35.70
N GLN A 208 -35.23 -13.61 -34.50
CA GLN A 208 -34.32 -14.42 -33.71
C GLN A 208 -34.20 -15.81 -34.33
N ASP A 209 -33.04 -16.47 -34.22
CA ASP A 209 -32.92 -17.86 -34.65
C ASP A 209 -33.73 -18.79 -33.74
N LEU A 210 -34.26 -19.88 -34.28
CA LEU A 210 -35.01 -20.89 -33.49
C LEU A 210 -34.14 -21.56 -32.42
N ASN A 211 -32.83 -21.61 -32.63
CA ASN A 211 -31.87 -22.18 -31.71
C ASN A 211 -30.91 -21.09 -31.19
N ASP A 212 -31.44 -20.20 -30.35
CA ASP A 212 -30.76 -19.03 -29.84
C ASP A 212 -29.52 -19.32 -28.95
N GLY A 213 -29.30 -20.57 -28.56
CA GLY A 213 -28.11 -21.03 -27.80
C GLY A 213 -26.97 -21.56 -28.64
N GLY A 214 -27.05 -21.53 -29.98
CA GLY A 214 -26.03 -22.04 -30.89
C GLY A 214 -25.32 -20.94 -31.69
N ASN A 215 -24.03 -21.13 -32.00
CA ASN A 215 -23.26 -20.21 -32.86
C ASN A 215 -23.47 -20.48 -34.38
N VAL A 216 -24.49 -21.21 -34.74
CA VAL A 216 -24.77 -21.56 -36.15
C VAL A 216 -26.24 -21.26 -36.42
N PRO A 217 -26.57 -20.41 -37.43
CA PRO A 217 -27.95 -20.12 -37.78
C PRO A 217 -28.69 -21.40 -38.24
N THR A 218 -29.87 -21.62 -37.73
CA THR A 218 -30.66 -22.81 -38.04
C THR A 218 -31.92 -22.48 -38.86
N ALA A 219 -32.76 -21.62 -38.37
CA ALA A 219 -33.96 -21.12 -39.05
C ALA A 219 -34.53 -19.88 -38.33
N PRO A 220 -35.18 -18.97 -39.06
CA PRO A 220 -35.83 -17.83 -38.42
C PRO A 220 -36.99 -18.26 -37.48
N GLY A 221 -37.04 -17.68 -36.30
CA GLY A 221 -37.98 -17.96 -35.24
C GLY A 221 -38.93 -16.78 -34.94
N VAL A 222 -38.70 -16.12 -33.80
CA VAL A 222 -39.58 -15.03 -33.31
C VAL A 222 -39.16 -13.70 -33.95
N LEU A 223 -40.16 -12.93 -34.43
CA LEU A 223 -39.98 -11.58 -34.95
C LEU A 223 -39.53 -10.62 -33.85
N LEU A 224 -38.40 -9.95 -34.05
CA LEU A 224 -37.85 -8.96 -33.11
C LEU A 224 -38.18 -7.52 -33.53
N GLY A 225 -38.26 -7.24 -34.83
CA GLY A 225 -38.52 -5.88 -35.30
C GLY A 225 -38.93 -5.80 -36.76
N VAL A 226 -39.56 -4.68 -37.09
CA VAL A 226 -39.95 -4.30 -38.45
C VAL A 226 -39.48 -2.88 -38.71
N GLY A 227 -38.85 -2.66 -39.85
CA GLY A 227 -38.40 -1.34 -40.28
C GLY A 227 -39.51 -0.51 -40.92
N SER A 228 -39.17 0.71 -41.28
CA SER A 228 -40.07 1.63 -42.00
C SER A 228 -40.38 1.12 -43.39
N VAL A 229 -41.61 1.31 -43.83
CA VAL A 229 -42.01 0.98 -45.20
C VAL A 229 -41.38 1.99 -46.16
N VAL A 230 -40.66 1.49 -47.14
CA VAL A 230 -40.07 2.26 -48.23
C VAL A 230 -40.78 1.95 -49.52
N THR A 231 -41.13 2.96 -50.29
CA THR A 231 -41.84 2.83 -51.57
C THR A 231 -40.99 3.36 -52.71
N GLY A 232 -40.94 2.57 -53.80
CA GLY A 232 -40.13 2.88 -54.98
C GLY A 232 -38.65 2.57 -54.76
N VAL A 233 -38.03 1.95 -55.77
CA VAL A 233 -36.62 1.62 -55.78
C VAL A 233 -35.96 2.05 -57.08
N THR A 234 -34.69 2.39 -57.06
CA THR A 234 -33.93 2.82 -58.25
C THR A 234 -32.79 1.85 -58.49
N ALA A 235 -32.62 1.43 -59.73
CA ALA A 235 -31.56 0.51 -60.13
C ALA A 235 -30.18 1.06 -59.73
N GLY A 236 -29.36 0.23 -59.09
CA GLY A 236 -28.00 0.57 -58.66
C GLY A 236 -27.91 1.59 -57.53
N VAL A 237 -29.03 1.95 -56.87
CA VAL A 237 -29.07 2.81 -55.67
C VAL A 237 -29.53 1.97 -54.50
N LEU A 238 -28.79 1.98 -53.40
CA LEU A 238 -29.15 1.27 -52.17
C LEU A 238 -30.51 1.74 -51.69
N ALA A 239 -31.43 0.80 -51.51
CA ALA A 239 -32.74 1.02 -50.89
C ALA A 239 -32.63 0.63 -49.42
N ASP A 240 -33.04 1.59 -48.53
CA ASP A 240 -32.81 1.52 -47.09
C ASP A 240 -34.14 1.54 -46.33
N SER A 241 -34.34 0.58 -45.43
CA SER A 241 -35.46 0.54 -44.48
C SER A 241 -34.97 0.55 -43.05
N GLN A 242 -35.25 1.63 -42.34
CA GLN A 242 -34.72 1.89 -40.98
C GLN A 242 -35.65 1.34 -39.89
N PHE A 243 -35.09 0.78 -38.84
CA PHE A 243 -35.82 0.38 -37.63
C PHE A 243 -36.03 1.59 -36.71
N VAL A 244 -37.28 2.00 -36.50
CA VAL A 244 -37.63 3.09 -35.57
C VAL A 244 -37.29 2.71 -34.13
N ASN A 245 -37.57 1.48 -33.73
CA ASN A 245 -37.15 0.90 -32.47
C ASN A 245 -36.05 -0.12 -32.81
N GLN A 246 -34.80 0.27 -32.70
CA GLN A 246 -33.65 -0.54 -33.04
C GLN A 246 -33.55 -1.76 -32.13
N PRO A 247 -33.82 -3.00 -32.61
CA PRO A 247 -33.71 -4.21 -31.80
C PRO A 247 -32.27 -4.44 -31.30
N GLY A 248 -32.14 -4.78 -30.01
CA GLY A 248 -30.87 -5.16 -29.42
C GLY A 248 -30.50 -6.60 -29.78
N LEU A 249 -29.25 -6.82 -30.17
CA LEU A 249 -28.67 -8.11 -30.54
C LEU A 249 -27.64 -8.52 -29.51
N ILE A 250 -27.61 -9.81 -29.17
CA ILE A 250 -26.66 -10.40 -28.23
C ILE A 250 -25.44 -10.89 -29.00
N ALA A 251 -24.25 -10.66 -28.48
CA ALA A 251 -23.00 -11.15 -29.07
C ALA A 251 -23.03 -12.67 -29.28
N ASN A 252 -22.50 -13.12 -30.41
CA ASN A 252 -22.36 -14.52 -30.80
C ASN A 252 -23.68 -15.30 -30.87
N SER A 253 -24.84 -14.59 -30.93
CA SER A 253 -26.14 -15.21 -31.16
C SER A 253 -26.56 -15.03 -32.60
N PRO A 254 -27.12 -16.06 -33.27
CA PRO A 254 -27.56 -15.95 -34.66
C PRO A 254 -28.91 -15.25 -34.77
N TYR A 255 -29.04 -14.45 -35.83
CA TYR A 255 -30.28 -13.73 -36.21
C TYR A 255 -30.49 -13.85 -37.70
N TRP A 256 -31.75 -13.69 -38.15
CA TRP A 256 -32.16 -13.66 -39.54
C TRP A 256 -32.70 -12.29 -39.89
N VAL A 257 -32.02 -11.62 -40.82
CA VAL A 257 -32.33 -10.23 -41.19
C VAL A 257 -32.61 -10.16 -42.69
N GLY A 258 -33.53 -9.29 -43.05
CA GLY A 258 -33.83 -9.10 -44.46
C GLY A 258 -35.00 -8.20 -44.73
N ILE A 259 -35.69 -8.43 -45.85
CA ILE A 259 -36.78 -7.60 -46.31
C ILE A 259 -38.06 -8.41 -46.55
N LEU A 260 -39.20 -7.80 -46.27
CA LEU A 260 -40.51 -8.21 -46.69
C LEU A 260 -40.93 -7.26 -47.83
N ILE A 261 -41.30 -7.78 -48.99
CA ILE A 261 -41.65 -7.01 -50.17
C ILE A 261 -43.12 -7.22 -50.55
N ASN A 262 -43.73 -6.22 -51.20
CA ASN A 262 -45.13 -6.28 -51.68
C ASN A 262 -45.26 -7.23 -52.87
N ASN A 263 -46.44 -7.17 -53.53
CA ASN A 263 -46.81 -8.07 -54.64
C ASN A 263 -46.07 -7.84 -55.96
N THR A 264 -45.06 -7.01 -56.04
CA THR A 264 -44.24 -6.75 -57.22
C THR A 264 -42.95 -7.55 -57.17
N GLU A 265 -42.55 -8.20 -58.24
CA GLU A 265 -41.18 -8.77 -58.35
C GLU A 265 -40.20 -7.63 -58.52
N ALA A 266 -39.16 -7.60 -57.68
CA ALA A 266 -38.06 -6.67 -57.83
C ALA A 266 -36.78 -7.41 -58.18
N ALA A 267 -36.12 -6.97 -59.25
CA ALA A 267 -34.80 -7.49 -59.58
C ALA A 267 -33.76 -6.94 -58.60
N ALA A 268 -32.91 -7.82 -58.08
CA ALA A 268 -31.85 -7.48 -57.14
C ALA A 268 -30.48 -7.98 -57.63
N LEU A 269 -29.43 -7.30 -57.30
CA LEU A 269 -28.06 -7.83 -57.46
C LEU A 269 -27.82 -8.90 -56.41
N GLY A 270 -27.15 -9.99 -56.74
CA GLY A 270 -26.97 -11.10 -55.82
C GLY A 270 -25.67 -11.87 -55.98
N ASP A 271 -25.52 -12.92 -55.22
CA ASP A 271 -24.44 -13.87 -55.20
C ASP A 271 -24.98 -15.29 -55.33
N SER A 272 -24.13 -16.24 -55.58
CA SER A 272 -24.47 -17.66 -55.81
C SER A 272 -24.31 -18.54 -54.54
N LEU A 273 -24.10 -17.98 -53.38
CA LEU A 273 -23.78 -18.75 -52.17
C LEU A 273 -24.96 -19.51 -51.57
N ASN A 274 -26.19 -19.09 -51.81
CA ASN A 274 -27.45 -19.79 -51.40
C ASN A 274 -27.56 -20.07 -49.90
N THR A 275 -27.21 -19.10 -49.05
CA THR A 275 -27.38 -19.20 -47.61
C THR A 275 -28.64 -18.55 -47.09
N SER A 276 -29.31 -17.75 -47.94
CA SER A 276 -30.55 -17.07 -47.60
C SER A 276 -31.76 -18.03 -47.55
N VAL A 277 -32.77 -17.65 -46.84
CA VAL A 277 -34.06 -18.35 -46.74
C VAL A 277 -35.20 -17.42 -47.12
N SER A 278 -36.30 -17.98 -47.60
CA SER A 278 -37.48 -17.20 -47.88
C SER A 278 -38.78 -17.90 -47.43
N PHE A 279 -39.83 -17.13 -47.21
CA PHE A 279 -41.17 -17.61 -46.99
C PHE A 279 -42.18 -16.66 -47.60
N VAL A 280 -43.34 -17.21 -47.99
CA VAL A 280 -44.44 -16.43 -48.57
C VAL A 280 -45.21 -15.73 -47.46
N ASN A 281 -45.39 -14.41 -47.59
CA ASN A 281 -46.23 -13.63 -46.68
C ASN A 281 -46.78 -12.39 -47.39
N THR A 282 -48.05 -12.09 -47.20
CA THR A 282 -48.69 -10.91 -47.79
C THR A 282 -48.19 -9.64 -47.10
N PHE A 283 -47.61 -8.72 -47.85
CA PHE A 283 -47.05 -7.46 -47.35
C PHE A 283 -48.03 -6.64 -46.53
N THR A 284 -49.30 -6.60 -46.96
CA THR A 284 -50.38 -5.87 -46.29
C THR A 284 -50.72 -6.38 -44.88
N ASN A 285 -50.39 -7.62 -44.57
CA ASN A 285 -50.60 -8.23 -43.25
C ASN A 285 -49.42 -8.01 -42.30
N GLY A 286 -48.31 -7.44 -42.80
CA GLY A 286 -47.05 -7.35 -42.08
C GLY A 286 -46.37 -8.71 -41.89
N PRO A 287 -45.15 -8.75 -41.35
CA PRO A 287 -44.44 -10.01 -41.12
C PRO A 287 -45.11 -10.79 -39.97
N PRO A 288 -45.14 -12.14 -40.05
CA PRO A 288 -45.73 -12.94 -38.98
C PRO A 288 -44.82 -12.88 -37.72
N GLY A 289 -45.47 -12.92 -36.54
CA GLY A 289 -44.74 -12.87 -35.25
C GLY A 289 -43.83 -14.06 -35.02
N VAL A 290 -44.07 -15.19 -35.71
CA VAL A 290 -43.17 -16.36 -35.80
C VAL A 290 -43.07 -16.73 -37.27
N ALA A 291 -41.85 -16.92 -37.74
CA ALA A 291 -41.63 -17.28 -39.13
C ALA A 291 -42.28 -18.64 -39.46
N PRO A 292 -43.03 -18.73 -40.55
CA PRO A 292 -43.56 -20.02 -41.04
C PRO A 292 -42.43 -20.90 -41.58
N GLY A 293 -42.77 -22.12 -42.05
CA GLY A 293 -41.81 -22.98 -42.71
C GLY A 293 -41.10 -22.26 -43.87
N VAL A 294 -39.77 -22.27 -43.88
CA VAL A 294 -38.96 -21.53 -44.84
C VAL A 294 -38.48 -22.41 -45.99
N SER A 295 -38.33 -21.84 -47.18
CA SER A 295 -37.56 -22.41 -48.25
C SER A 295 -36.07 -22.07 -48.03
N ILE A 296 -35.22 -23.08 -47.93
CA ILE A 296 -33.78 -22.94 -47.74
C ILE A 296 -33.06 -22.89 -49.10
N ASN A 297 -31.77 -22.47 -49.08
CA ASN A 297 -30.91 -22.35 -50.25
C ASN A 297 -31.45 -21.37 -51.30
N GLN A 298 -31.95 -20.22 -50.85
CA GLN A 298 -32.27 -19.12 -51.76
C GLN A 298 -30.98 -18.40 -52.17
N PRO A 299 -30.92 -17.80 -53.39
CA PRO A 299 -29.77 -16.96 -53.75
C PRO A 299 -29.57 -15.84 -52.77
N ASP A 300 -28.30 -15.62 -52.40
CA ASP A 300 -27.94 -14.49 -51.53
C ASP A 300 -27.97 -13.21 -52.35
N LEU A 301 -28.83 -12.29 -51.97
CA LEU A 301 -28.95 -10.97 -52.60
C LEU A 301 -27.92 -10.03 -51.97
N GLN A 302 -27.51 -9.00 -52.71
CA GLN A 302 -26.71 -7.90 -52.15
C GLN A 302 -27.58 -7.15 -51.16
N MET A 303 -27.57 -7.61 -49.92
CA MET A 303 -28.39 -7.18 -48.83
C MET A 303 -27.57 -7.22 -47.54
N PHE A 304 -27.58 -6.15 -46.76
CA PHE A 304 -26.80 -6.05 -45.53
C PHE A 304 -27.54 -5.22 -44.51
N ALA A 305 -27.20 -5.41 -43.26
CA ALA A 305 -27.71 -4.68 -42.14
C ALA A 305 -26.59 -3.81 -41.53
N ASP A 306 -26.89 -2.58 -41.23
CA ASP A 306 -26.01 -1.71 -40.46
C ASP A 306 -26.34 -1.84 -38.97
N LEU A 307 -25.36 -2.27 -38.23
CA LEU A 307 -25.43 -2.45 -36.79
C LEU A 307 -24.58 -1.39 -36.09
N THR A 308 -25.14 -0.78 -35.06
CA THR A 308 -24.40 0.15 -34.21
C THR A 308 -24.18 -0.47 -32.85
N THR A 309 -22.99 -0.27 -32.28
CA THR A 309 -22.77 -0.69 -30.91
C THR A 309 -23.48 0.24 -29.95
N THR A 310 -24.01 -0.33 -28.86
CA THR A 310 -24.51 0.45 -27.73
C THR A 310 -23.39 0.96 -26.85
N ASP A 311 -22.14 0.63 -27.19
CA ASP A 311 -20.98 0.96 -26.39
C ASP A 311 -20.59 2.43 -26.49
N VAL A 312 -20.11 2.93 -25.39
CA VAL A 312 -19.74 4.33 -25.20
C VAL A 312 -18.25 4.49 -25.48
N TYR A 313 -17.90 5.60 -26.14
CA TYR A 313 -16.50 6.06 -26.21
C TYR A 313 -16.17 6.77 -24.91
N GLU A 314 -15.25 6.22 -24.16
CA GLU A 314 -14.96 6.65 -22.79
C GLU A 314 -13.48 6.91 -22.54
N ALA A 315 -13.19 7.69 -21.51
CA ALA A 315 -11.84 7.94 -21.02
C ALA A 315 -11.55 7.05 -19.81
N ARG A 316 -10.52 6.23 -19.89
CA ARG A 316 -10.01 5.43 -18.77
C ARG A 316 -8.62 5.91 -18.37
N SER A 317 -8.42 6.12 -17.08
CA SER A 317 -7.10 6.41 -16.50
C SER A 317 -6.62 5.19 -15.73
N TYR A 318 -5.39 4.75 -16.00
CA TYR A 318 -4.77 3.60 -15.37
C TYR A 318 -3.56 4.01 -14.54
N VAL A 319 -3.41 3.38 -13.39
CA VAL A 319 -2.21 3.41 -12.55
C VAL A 319 -1.94 2.01 -12.03
N TYR A 320 -0.72 1.74 -11.60
CA TYR A 320 -0.41 0.49 -10.91
C TYR A 320 0.52 0.74 -9.73
N THR A 321 0.56 -0.22 -8.82
CA THR A 321 1.40 -0.22 -7.62
C THR A 321 2.25 -1.48 -7.58
N TRP A 322 3.34 -1.44 -6.85
CA TRP A 322 4.12 -2.62 -6.49
C TRP A 322 3.70 -3.13 -5.13
N VAL A 323 3.54 -4.44 -4.99
CA VAL A 323 3.09 -5.08 -3.74
C VAL A 323 4.10 -6.15 -3.31
N SER A 324 4.48 -6.13 -2.03
CA SER A 324 5.34 -7.16 -1.45
C SER A 324 4.61 -8.48 -1.24
N ALA A 325 5.36 -9.57 -1.04
CA ALA A 325 4.78 -10.87 -0.67
C ALA A 325 4.05 -10.84 0.69
N TYR A 326 4.20 -9.78 1.47
CA TYR A 326 3.48 -9.55 2.74
C TYR A 326 2.28 -8.63 2.61
N GLY A 327 1.90 -8.24 1.36
CA GLY A 327 0.77 -7.36 1.11
C GLY A 327 1.05 -5.88 1.36
N GLU A 328 2.30 -5.48 1.54
CA GLU A 328 2.70 -4.08 1.64
C GLU A 328 2.66 -3.45 0.25
N GLU A 329 1.95 -2.34 0.09
CA GLU A 329 1.68 -1.72 -1.20
C GLU A 329 2.35 -0.35 -1.30
N SER A 330 2.87 -0.01 -2.50
CA SER A 330 3.47 1.31 -2.77
C SER A 330 2.42 2.37 -3.09
N ALA A 331 2.82 3.64 -3.08
CA ALA A 331 2.08 4.68 -3.79
C ALA A 331 2.00 4.34 -5.30
N PRO A 332 0.99 4.89 -6.03
CA PRO A 332 0.79 4.56 -7.43
C PRO A 332 1.85 5.15 -8.36
N SER A 333 1.97 4.56 -9.53
CA SER A 333 2.69 5.10 -10.67
C SER A 333 2.09 6.44 -11.14
N PRO A 334 2.78 7.21 -11.99
CA PRO A 334 2.12 8.19 -12.82
C PRO A 334 0.97 7.53 -13.61
N TYR A 335 -0.07 8.30 -13.92
CA TYR A 335 -1.24 7.80 -14.63
C TYR A 335 -1.06 7.86 -16.15
N THR A 336 -1.74 6.96 -16.85
CA THR A 336 -1.96 7.05 -18.29
C THR A 336 -3.45 7.23 -18.55
N LEU A 337 -3.82 8.29 -19.27
CA LEU A 337 -5.19 8.55 -19.69
C LEU A 337 -5.34 8.22 -21.17
N VAL A 338 -6.24 7.31 -21.48
CA VAL A 338 -6.53 6.89 -22.86
C VAL A 338 -8.02 6.93 -23.11
N ASN A 339 -8.38 7.38 -24.31
CA ASN A 339 -9.76 7.34 -24.79
C ASN A 339 -9.92 6.15 -25.73
N GLY A 340 -11.01 5.44 -25.58
CA GLY A 340 -11.31 4.28 -26.41
C GLY A 340 -12.76 3.81 -26.24
N TRP A 341 -13.13 2.84 -27.06
CA TRP A 341 -14.46 2.23 -26.92
C TRP A 341 -14.49 1.29 -25.71
N ALA A 342 -15.59 1.30 -24.97
CA ALA A 342 -15.77 0.45 -23.79
C ALA A 342 -15.61 -1.05 -24.11
N ASN A 343 -16.04 -1.47 -25.30
CA ASN A 343 -15.93 -2.83 -25.82
C ASN A 343 -14.63 -3.11 -26.60
N GLY A 344 -13.70 -2.16 -26.67
CA GLY A 344 -12.38 -2.36 -27.27
C GLY A 344 -11.52 -3.32 -26.44
N THR A 345 -10.48 -3.81 -27.03
CA THR A 345 -9.44 -4.58 -26.33
C THR A 345 -8.45 -3.62 -25.72
N TRP A 346 -8.46 -3.52 -24.39
CA TRP A 346 -7.57 -2.66 -23.62
C TRP A 346 -6.37 -3.47 -23.15
N THR A 347 -5.23 -3.29 -23.80
CA THR A 347 -3.98 -3.96 -23.43
C THR A 347 -3.11 -3.03 -22.63
N ILE A 348 -2.76 -3.43 -21.40
CA ILE A 348 -2.01 -2.64 -20.44
C ILE A 348 -0.64 -3.28 -20.22
N GLY A 349 0.40 -2.52 -20.54
CA GLY A 349 1.80 -2.88 -20.29
C GLY A 349 2.26 -2.29 -18.95
N LEU A 350 2.82 -3.13 -18.08
CA LEU A 350 3.28 -2.80 -16.75
C LEU A 350 4.79 -3.05 -16.65
N TYR A 351 5.46 -2.27 -15.78
CA TYR A 351 6.90 -2.34 -15.61
C TYR A 351 7.25 -3.03 -14.28
N ASN A 352 8.04 -4.10 -14.38
CA ASN A 352 8.58 -4.75 -13.19
C ASN A 352 9.58 -3.84 -12.48
N PRO A 353 9.71 -3.96 -11.15
CA PRO A 353 10.80 -3.33 -10.42
C PRO A 353 12.16 -3.92 -10.86
N VAL A 354 13.24 -3.25 -10.46
CA VAL A 354 14.58 -3.79 -10.68
C VAL A 354 14.76 -5.14 -9.96
N ALA A 355 15.55 -6.03 -10.54
CA ALA A 355 15.70 -7.41 -10.04
C ALA A 355 16.11 -7.49 -8.56
N THR A 356 16.91 -6.53 -8.06
CA THR A 356 17.32 -6.47 -6.66
C THR A 356 16.14 -6.21 -5.72
N ASP A 357 15.11 -5.49 -6.16
CA ASP A 357 13.93 -5.21 -5.34
C ASP A 357 12.94 -6.38 -5.30
N MET A 358 13.10 -7.38 -6.16
CA MET A 358 12.31 -8.60 -6.15
C MET A 358 12.79 -9.66 -5.14
N GLY A 359 13.90 -9.46 -4.45
CA GLY A 359 14.39 -10.47 -3.49
C GLY A 359 15.54 -10.05 -2.59
N VAL A 360 16.36 -9.07 -2.96
CA VAL A 360 17.54 -8.66 -2.20
C VAL A 360 17.24 -7.45 -1.33
N ASN A 361 16.83 -6.33 -1.94
CA ASN A 361 16.56 -5.09 -1.22
C ASN A 361 15.14 -5.06 -0.64
N ARG A 362 14.19 -5.64 -1.35
CA ARG A 362 12.77 -5.69 -1.01
C ARG A 362 12.20 -7.06 -1.35
N ASN A 363 10.96 -7.29 -0.94
CA ASN A 363 10.25 -8.56 -1.13
C ASN A 363 9.05 -8.37 -2.08
N LEU A 364 9.27 -7.74 -3.24
CA LEU A 364 8.19 -7.46 -4.19
C LEU A 364 7.78 -8.72 -4.95
N ALA A 365 6.47 -8.90 -5.15
CA ALA A 365 5.89 -10.10 -5.73
C ALA A 365 4.80 -9.83 -6.77
N ILE A 366 4.08 -8.69 -6.70
CA ILE A 366 2.87 -8.44 -7.46
C ILE A 366 2.89 -7.01 -8.01
N LEU A 367 2.35 -6.86 -9.23
CA LEU A 367 1.93 -5.60 -9.83
C LEU A 367 0.41 -5.51 -9.67
N ARG A 368 -0.08 -4.48 -9.01
CA ARG A 368 -1.52 -4.30 -8.78
C ARG A 368 -2.05 -3.17 -9.64
N LEU A 369 -2.95 -3.50 -10.57
CA LEU A 369 -3.51 -2.57 -11.53
C LEU A 369 -4.81 -1.95 -11.00
N TYR A 370 -4.95 -0.65 -11.23
CA TYR A 370 -6.14 0.14 -10.91
C TYR A 370 -6.54 1.01 -12.09
N ARG A 371 -7.84 1.28 -12.21
CA ARG A 371 -8.35 2.26 -13.16
C ARG A 371 -9.51 3.09 -12.63
N THR A 372 -9.76 4.19 -13.31
CA THR A 372 -10.98 4.98 -13.10
C THR A 372 -12.19 4.29 -13.73
N VAL A 373 -13.37 4.59 -13.22
CA VAL A 373 -14.64 4.33 -13.89
C VAL A 373 -15.24 5.66 -14.31
N VAL A 374 -16.01 5.67 -15.39
CA VAL A 374 -16.74 6.87 -15.85
C VAL A 374 -17.77 7.23 -14.80
N GLY A 375 -17.53 8.32 -14.08
CA GLY A 375 -18.37 8.75 -12.97
C GLY A 375 -18.76 10.22 -13.05
N THR A 376 -19.87 10.57 -12.43
CA THR A 376 -20.44 11.92 -12.40
C THR A 376 -19.88 12.81 -11.28
N SER A 377 -19.01 12.30 -10.41
CA SER A 377 -18.60 12.99 -9.17
C SER A 377 -17.47 13.99 -9.32
N GLY A 378 -16.79 14.04 -10.47
CA GLY A 378 -15.63 14.93 -10.69
C GLY A 378 -14.37 14.59 -9.90
N ALA A 379 -14.41 13.60 -9.00
CA ALA A 379 -13.25 13.11 -8.26
C ALA A 379 -12.62 11.93 -9.02
N THR A 380 -11.29 11.99 -9.18
CA THR A 380 -10.53 10.87 -9.75
C THR A 380 -10.35 9.79 -8.68
N VAL A 381 -11.13 8.72 -8.79
CA VAL A 381 -11.04 7.56 -7.90
C VAL A 381 -10.61 6.35 -8.72
N TYR A 382 -9.59 5.66 -8.23
CA TYR A 382 -9.07 4.45 -8.84
C TYR A 382 -9.62 3.22 -8.13
N PHE A 383 -10.05 2.24 -8.90
CA PHE A 383 -10.62 0.97 -8.44
C PHE A 383 -9.74 -0.19 -8.87
N PHE A 384 -9.69 -1.22 -8.07
CA PHE A 384 -8.92 -2.43 -8.33
C PHE A 384 -9.39 -3.13 -9.61
N VAL A 385 -8.44 -3.52 -10.45
CA VAL A 385 -8.68 -4.27 -11.68
C VAL A 385 -8.13 -5.69 -11.56
N ALA A 386 -6.82 -5.81 -11.31
CA ALA A 386 -6.17 -7.11 -11.27
C ALA A 386 -4.83 -7.07 -10.52
N ASP A 387 -4.42 -8.25 -10.02
CA ASP A 387 -3.07 -8.52 -9.59
C ASP A 387 -2.33 -9.31 -10.68
N VAL A 388 -1.18 -8.79 -11.13
CA VAL A 388 -0.33 -9.39 -12.15
C VAL A 388 0.97 -9.85 -11.48
N SER A 389 1.34 -11.12 -11.67
CA SER A 389 2.56 -11.65 -11.09
C SER A 389 3.80 -11.05 -11.76
N LEU A 390 4.84 -10.76 -10.97
CA LEU A 390 6.14 -10.35 -11.50
C LEU A 390 6.73 -11.46 -12.37
N GLY A 391 7.27 -11.09 -13.54
CA GLY A 391 7.96 -12.03 -14.42
C GLY A 391 7.08 -12.73 -15.45
N SER A 392 5.77 -12.42 -15.57
CA SER A 392 4.97 -12.89 -16.71
C SER A 392 5.35 -12.08 -17.97
N SER A 393 6.03 -12.72 -18.91
CA SER A 393 6.52 -12.07 -20.13
C SER A 393 5.74 -12.58 -21.34
N ASP A 394 4.91 -11.71 -21.90
CA ASP A 394 4.57 -11.74 -23.33
C ASP A 394 5.04 -10.41 -23.93
N LEU A 395 6.31 -10.40 -24.37
CA LEU A 395 7.06 -9.18 -24.70
C LEU A 395 6.84 -8.66 -26.13
N ASP A 396 6.17 -9.42 -27.01
CA ASP A 396 6.23 -9.12 -28.44
C ASP A 396 5.23 -8.05 -28.94
N ALA A 397 4.20 -7.74 -28.16
CA ALA A 397 3.14 -6.85 -28.65
C ALA A 397 3.37 -5.34 -28.38
N ILE A 398 4.17 -4.97 -27.39
CA ILE A 398 4.29 -3.56 -26.93
C ILE A 398 5.69 -2.96 -27.15
N ALA A 399 6.63 -3.72 -27.69
CA ALA A 399 8.05 -3.30 -27.86
C ALA A 399 8.28 -2.04 -28.72
N ALA A 400 7.27 -1.53 -29.40
CA ALA A 400 7.45 -0.45 -30.37
C ALA A 400 7.28 0.98 -29.79
N VAL A 401 6.71 1.16 -28.60
CA VAL A 401 6.34 2.48 -28.07
C VAL A 401 7.34 3.02 -27.03
N ALA A 402 8.17 2.17 -26.47
CA ALA A 402 9.00 2.50 -25.29
C ALA A 402 10.25 3.37 -25.54
N ALA A 403 10.55 3.76 -26.77
CA ALA A 403 11.84 4.40 -27.10
C ALA A 403 11.96 5.87 -26.61
N ASP A 404 10.86 6.50 -26.20
CA ASP A 404 10.86 7.97 -25.97
C ASP A 404 10.74 8.39 -24.48
N THR A 405 10.42 7.47 -23.55
CA THR A 405 10.12 7.83 -22.16
C THR A 405 11.23 7.54 -21.15
N GLY A 406 12.33 6.93 -21.57
CA GLY A 406 13.40 6.49 -20.65
C GLY A 406 13.02 5.27 -19.79
N CYS A 407 11.81 4.71 -19.94
CA CYS A 407 11.37 3.46 -19.34
C CYS A 407 11.75 2.29 -20.26
N LEU A 408 12.17 1.19 -19.65
CA LEU A 408 12.37 -0.07 -20.41
C LEU A 408 11.01 -0.53 -20.96
N PRO A 409 10.98 -1.36 -22.04
CA PRO A 409 9.73 -1.96 -22.49
C PRO A 409 8.98 -2.63 -21.33
N PRO A 410 7.65 -2.55 -21.29
CA PRO A 410 6.87 -3.24 -20.26
C PRO A 410 7.14 -4.74 -20.36
N ASN A 411 7.25 -5.37 -19.21
CA ASN A 411 7.59 -6.79 -19.10
C ASN A 411 6.51 -7.62 -18.40
N ALA A 412 5.35 -7.02 -18.15
CA ALA A 412 4.12 -7.69 -17.76
C ALA A 412 2.95 -7.06 -18.51
N ILE A 413 2.08 -7.89 -19.08
CA ILE A 413 0.94 -7.46 -19.89
C ILE A 413 -0.34 -7.96 -19.24
N TYR A 414 -1.35 -7.10 -19.21
CA TYR A 414 -2.70 -7.44 -18.79
C TYR A 414 -3.72 -6.93 -19.81
N THR A 415 -4.71 -7.74 -20.15
CA THR A 415 -5.84 -7.32 -20.98
C THR A 415 -7.06 -7.06 -20.09
N ASP A 416 -7.48 -5.80 -20.02
CA ASP A 416 -8.66 -5.39 -19.24
C ASP A 416 -9.93 -5.60 -20.09
N VAL A 417 -10.70 -6.58 -19.70
CA VAL A 417 -12.01 -6.91 -20.29
C VAL A 417 -13.16 -6.59 -19.34
N LEU A 418 -12.88 -5.95 -18.19
CA LEU A 418 -13.89 -5.66 -17.19
C LEU A 418 -14.73 -4.44 -17.60
N SER A 419 -16.05 -4.55 -17.45
CA SER A 419 -16.93 -3.39 -17.62
C SER A 419 -16.80 -2.44 -16.42
N ASP A 420 -17.15 -1.16 -16.62
CA ASP A 420 -17.17 -0.15 -15.56
C ASP A 420 -18.07 -0.54 -14.39
N ALA A 421 -19.21 -1.19 -14.68
CA ALA A 421 -20.12 -1.68 -13.66
C ALA A 421 -19.49 -2.72 -12.72
N VAL A 422 -18.64 -3.60 -13.26
CA VAL A 422 -17.91 -4.59 -12.46
C VAL A 422 -16.81 -3.93 -11.65
N VAL A 423 -16.02 -3.06 -12.28
CA VAL A 423 -14.89 -2.38 -11.62
C VAL A 423 -15.38 -1.44 -10.51
N ALA A 424 -16.51 -0.76 -10.69
CA ALA A 424 -17.11 0.10 -9.65
C ALA A 424 -17.49 -0.64 -8.35
N LEU A 425 -17.61 -1.95 -8.39
CA LEU A 425 -17.91 -2.80 -7.22
C LEU A 425 -16.64 -3.29 -6.51
N THR A 426 -15.47 -3.08 -7.07
CA THR A 426 -14.20 -3.49 -6.47
C THR A 426 -13.72 -2.48 -5.42
N LEU A 427 -12.66 -2.82 -4.72
CA LEU A 427 -12.08 -1.95 -3.70
C LEU A 427 -11.43 -0.71 -4.34
N GLN A 428 -11.65 0.43 -3.72
CA GLN A 428 -10.92 1.65 -4.07
C GLN A 428 -9.45 1.51 -3.65
N MET A 429 -8.55 2.12 -4.41
CA MET A 429 -7.12 2.15 -4.11
C MET A 429 -6.85 2.84 -2.77
N PRO A 430 -6.30 2.14 -1.78
CA PRO A 430 -5.99 2.73 -0.47
C PRO A 430 -4.65 3.45 -0.46
N SER A 431 -3.77 3.12 -1.39
CA SER A 431 -2.34 3.39 -1.35
C SER A 431 -1.91 4.71 -1.98
N THR A 432 -2.83 5.67 -2.18
CA THR A 432 -2.55 6.96 -2.85
C THR A 432 -1.34 7.70 -2.26
N ASN A 433 -1.11 7.59 -0.96
CA ASN A 433 -0.03 8.27 -0.22
C ASN A 433 0.95 7.30 0.47
N TYR A 434 1.05 6.04 0.03
CA TYR A 434 1.91 5.02 0.65
C TYR A 434 3.36 5.12 0.15
N TYR A 435 4.00 6.24 0.46
CA TYR A 435 5.42 6.46 0.14
C TYR A 435 6.33 5.76 1.17
N PRO A 436 7.55 5.39 0.80
CA PRO A 436 8.53 4.88 1.76
C PRO A 436 8.96 5.97 2.75
N PRO A 437 9.50 5.61 3.92
CA PRO A 437 10.12 6.58 4.82
C PRO A 437 11.36 7.20 4.16
N PRO A 438 11.77 8.40 4.59
CA PRO A 438 13.04 8.98 4.16
C PRO A 438 14.21 8.02 4.40
N VAL A 439 15.15 7.96 3.47
CA VAL A 439 16.31 7.04 3.54
C VAL A 439 17.22 7.28 4.73
N ASN A 440 17.26 8.49 5.26
CA ASN A 440 18.02 8.92 6.43
C ASN A 440 17.17 9.07 7.69
N MET A 441 15.95 8.52 7.70
CA MET A 441 15.09 8.54 8.88
C MET A 441 15.70 7.70 10.00
N GLN A 442 15.62 8.23 11.20
CA GLN A 442 16.16 7.63 12.42
C GLN A 442 15.17 7.73 13.57
N GLY A 443 15.46 7.08 14.69
CA GLY A 443 14.66 7.16 15.90
C GLY A 443 13.28 6.53 15.78
N ILE A 444 13.15 5.42 15.03
CA ILE A 444 11.87 4.76 14.84
C ILE A 444 11.25 4.34 16.18
N THR A 445 10.03 4.74 16.40
CA THR A 445 9.20 4.35 17.56
C THR A 445 7.76 4.11 17.12
N VAL A 446 6.93 3.60 18.01
CA VAL A 446 5.54 3.25 17.70
C VAL A 446 4.61 3.88 18.75
N MET A 447 3.60 4.59 18.28
CA MET A 447 2.53 5.13 19.14
C MET A 447 1.45 4.06 19.42
N PRO A 448 0.69 4.18 20.54
CA PRO A 448 -0.33 3.20 20.89
C PRO A 448 -1.45 3.01 19.86
N ASN A 449 -1.66 4.00 18.99
CA ASN A 449 -2.61 3.92 17.86
C ASN A 449 -2.07 3.17 16.63
N GLY A 450 -0.89 2.53 16.74
CA GLY A 450 -0.27 1.77 15.67
C GLY A 450 0.49 2.59 14.62
N MET A 451 0.61 3.91 14.80
CA MET A 451 1.47 4.75 13.96
C MET A 451 2.94 4.55 14.30
N TYR A 452 3.75 4.35 13.28
CA TYR A 452 5.21 4.42 13.40
C TYR A 452 5.65 5.86 13.20
N VAL A 453 6.63 6.28 13.98
CA VAL A 453 7.16 7.64 13.98
C VAL A 453 8.67 7.57 13.89
N GLY A 454 9.26 8.46 13.11
CA GLY A 454 10.69 8.68 13.03
C GLY A 454 10.99 10.13 12.75
N PHE A 455 12.26 10.50 12.68
CA PHE A 455 12.64 11.88 12.39
C PHE A 455 13.85 11.97 11.45
N VAL A 456 13.92 13.10 10.76
CA VAL A 456 15.08 13.55 9.98
C VAL A 456 15.38 14.98 10.38
N ASP A 457 16.54 15.23 10.95
CA ASP A 457 16.94 16.54 11.49
C ASP A 457 15.90 17.12 12.46
N ASN A 458 15.14 18.12 12.03
CA ASN A 458 14.08 18.76 12.81
C ASN A 458 12.67 18.39 12.32
N GLN A 459 12.53 17.41 11.45
CA GLN A 459 11.28 16.94 10.88
C GLN A 459 10.84 15.63 11.50
N ILE A 460 9.58 15.55 11.93
CA ILE A 460 8.95 14.35 12.47
C ILE A 460 8.04 13.76 11.39
N TRP A 461 8.26 12.51 11.08
CA TRP A 461 7.53 11.76 10.07
C TRP A 461 6.64 10.71 10.72
N PHE A 462 5.46 10.49 10.15
CA PHE A 462 4.45 9.56 10.67
C PHE A 462 4.04 8.59 9.57
N SER A 463 3.90 7.31 9.94
CA SER A 463 3.26 6.32 9.05
C SER A 463 1.75 6.38 9.16
N GLU A 464 1.06 5.80 8.19
CA GLU A 464 -0.35 5.43 8.38
C GLU A 464 -0.47 4.40 9.53
N PRO A 465 -1.57 4.46 10.31
CA PRO A 465 -1.79 3.54 11.42
C PRO A 465 -1.76 2.08 10.96
N TYR A 466 -0.92 1.26 11.58
CA TYR A 466 -0.71 -0.16 11.26
C TYR A 466 -0.08 -0.45 9.88
N TYR A 467 0.33 0.59 9.13
CA TYR A 467 1.03 0.47 7.85
C TYR A 467 2.46 1.02 7.97
N PRO A 468 3.40 0.24 8.50
CA PRO A 468 4.78 0.69 8.74
C PRO A 468 5.55 1.05 7.46
N HIS A 469 5.06 0.62 6.31
CA HIS A 469 5.63 0.90 4.98
C HIS A 469 5.10 2.19 4.33
N ALA A 470 4.04 2.82 4.89
CA ALA A 470 3.31 3.92 4.28
C ALA A 470 3.52 5.23 5.06
N TRP A 471 4.33 6.16 4.52
CA TRP A 471 4.70 7.43 5.14
C TRP A 471 4.26 8.61 4.27
N PRO A 472 3.07 9.19 4.52
CA PRO A 472 2.55 10.31 3.75
C PRO A 472 3.44 11.55 3.84
N PRO A 473 3.98 12.08 2.74
CA PRO A 473 4.94 13.21 2.79
C PRO A 473 4.30 14.55 3.18
N GLY A 474 2.98 14.66 3.08
CA GLY A 474 2.24 15.88 3.41
C GLY A 474 1.93 16.09 4.89
N THR A 475 2.35 15.18 5.79
CA THR A 475 1.96 15.17 7.21
C THR A 475 3.13 15.39 8.17
N VAL A 476 4.22 15.96 7.69
CA VAL A 476 5.45 16.19 8.45
C VAL A 476 5.28 17.36 9.41
N LEU A 477 5.68 17.18 10.68
CA LEU A 477 5.79 18.26 11.67
C LEU A 477 7.24 18.72 11.80
N THR A 478 7.46 20.01 12.00
CA THR A 478 8.82 20.60 12.06
C THR A 478 9.03 21.30 13.38
N THR A 479 10.12 20.96 14.09
CA THR A 479 10.56 21.62 15.32
C THR A 479 11.52 22.77 15.01
N ASP A 480 11.74 23.70 15.98
CA ASP A 480 12.65 24.83 15.80
C ASP A 480 14.13 24.42 15.77
N PHE A 481 14.47 23.29 16.39
CA PHE A 481 15.84 22.80 16.55
C PHE A 481 15.93 21.33 16.19
N PRO A 482 17.12 20.83 15.84
CA PRO A 482 17.32 19.42 15.53
C PRO A 482 16.85 18.50 16.65
N ILE A 483 16.22 17.40 16.26
CA ILE A 483 15.73 16.37 17.16
C ILE A 483 16.89 15.44 17.50
N VAL A 484 17.09 15.18 18.78
CA VAL A 484 18.08 14.23 19.28
C VAL A 484 17.48 12.83 19.34
N GLY A 485 16.22 12.73 19.76
CA GLY A 485 15.51 11.47 19.79
C GLY A 485 14.04 11.63 20.22
N LEU A 486 13.31 10.53 20.16
CA LEU A 486 11.89 10.46 20.47
C LEU A 486 11.64 9.57 21.69
N GLY A 487 10.67 9.93 22.50
CA GLY A 487 10.18 9.12 23.62
C GLY A 487 8.67 9.14 23.70
N LEU A 488 8.09 8.19 24.40
CA LEU A 488 6.64 8.04 24.57
C LEU A 488 6.25 8.07 26.04
N THR A 489 5.15 8.75 26.37
CA THR A 489 4.53 8.73 27.69
C THR A 489 3.02 8.82 27.58
N SER A 490 2.30 7.87 28.18
CA SER A 490 0.82 7.87 28.21
C SER A 490 0.16 8.25 26.88
N GLY A 491 0.67 7.73 25.75
CA GLY A 491 0.15 7.98 24.42
C GLY A 491 0.59 9.29 23.76
N THR A 492 1.36 10.13 24.47
CA THR A 492 1.96 11.37 23.96
C THR A 492 3.39 11.09 23.49
N LEU A 493 3.72 11.50 22.28
CA LEU A 493 5.10 11.48 21.78
C LEU A 493 5.83 12.72 22.27
N VAL A 494 7.06 12.55 22.73
CA VAL A 494 7.96 13.64 23.13
C VAL A 494 9.14 13.67 22.18
N ALA A 495 9.31 14.79 21.46
CA ALA A 495 10.51 15.05 20.69
C ALA A 495 11.52 15.82 21.53
N CYS A 496 12.59 15.13 21.91
CA CYS A 496 13.71 15.71 22.64
C CYS A 496 14.64 16.38 21.64
N THR A 497 14.74 17.72 21.69
CA THR A 497 15.54 18.50 20.74
C THR A 497 16.82 19.03 21.38
N ALA A 498 17.67 19.65 20.59
CA ALA A 498 18.85 20.37 21.06
C ALA A 498 18.52 21.67 21.86
N ALA A 499 17.25 22.00 22.03
CA ALA A 499 16.79 23.15 22.84
C ALA A 499 15.53 22.82 23.63
N ASN A 500 14.33 23.23 23.14
CA ASN A 500 13.09 22.96 23.84
C ASN A 500 12.52 21.59 23.41
N PRO A 501 12.11 20.73 24.33
CA PRO A 501 11.35 19.56 23.98
C PRO A 501 9.94 19.94 23.48
N TRP A 502 9.35 19.05 22.67
CA TRP A 502 8.00 19.20 22.14
C TRP A 502 7.18 17.98 22.48
N THR A 503 5.91 18.18 22.78
CA THR A 503 4.94 17.09 22.93
C THR A 503 4.03 17.04 21.71
N ILE A 504 3.76 15.84 21.24
CA ILE A 504 3.00 15.61 20.02
C ILE A 504 1.87 14.61 20.32
N THR A 505 0.66 14.95 19.89
CA THR A 505 -0.54 14.14 20.08
C THR A 505 -1.37 14.11 18.80
N GLY A 506 -2.11 13.04 18.59
CA GLY A 506 -2.99 12.87 17.42
C GLY A 506 -3.36 11.41 17.21
N VAL A 507 -4.33 11.17 16.34
CA VAL A 507 -4.86 9.82 16.09
C VAL A 507 -4.49 9.29 14.71
N ASN A 508 -4.18 10.17 13.77
CA ASN A 508 -3.71 9.82 12.43
C ASN A 508 -2.75 10.90 11.90
N PRO A 509 -1.98 10.65 10.84
CA PRO A 509 -0.96 11.57 10.35
C PRO A 509 -1.47 12.97 10.03
N THR A 510 -2.70 13.09 9.52
CA THR A 510 -3.31 14.38 9.12
C THR A 510 -3.84 15.21 10.31
N GLN A 511 -3.96 14.61 11.50
CA GLN A 511 -4.51 15.22 12.70
C GLN A 511 -3.49 15.34 13.83
N MET A 512 -2.21 15.22 13.51
CA MET A 512 -1.15 15.42 14.50
C MET A 512 -0.98 16.88 14.84
N SER A 513 -0.82 17.17 16.12
CA SER A 513 -0.55 18.49 16.67
C SER A 513 0.64 18.46 17.62
N MET A 514 1.37 19.56 17.73
CA MET A 514 2.53 19.65 18.59
C MET A 514 2.51 20.90 19.47
N VAL A 515 3.01 20.78 20.68
CA VAL A 515 3.11 21.84 21.67
C VAL A 515 4.55 21.93 22.17
N LYS A 516 5.13 23.13 22.09
CA LYS A 516 6.47 23.42 22.60
C LYS A 516 6.47 23.53 24.11
N CYS A 517 7.37 22.83 24.80
CA CYS A 517 7.58 23.02 26.24
C CYS A 517 8.18 24.40 26.52
N ALA A 518 7.69 25.07 27.58
CA ALA A 518 8.06 26.45 27.86
C ALA A 518 9.53 26.65 28.25
N LYS A 519 10.12 25.67 28.95
CA LYS A 519 11.51 25.74 29.38
C LYS A 519 12.46 25.15 28.32
N PRO A 520 13.57 25.84 28.04
CA PRO A 520 14.64 25.26 27.18
C PRO A 520 15.41 24.21 27.99
N GLU A 521 15.20 22.95 27.66
CA GLU A 521 15.87 21.80 28.25
C GLU A 521 16.45 20.93 27.13
N PRO A 522 17.68 21.27 26.68
CA PRO A 522 18.30 20.55 25.58
C PRO A 522 18.63 19.10 25.97
N CYS A 523 18.28 18.16 25.12
CA CYS A 523 18.72 16.77 25.25
C CYS A 523 20.15 16.64 24.70
N THR A 524 21.04 16.02 25.47
CA THR A 524 22.46 15.88 25.09
C THR A 524 22.78 14.56 24.43
N SER A 525 21.97 13.53 24.65
CA SER A 525 22.24 12.18 24.12
C SER A 525 20.95 11.42 23.88
N ARG A 526 20.82 10.82 22.70
CA ARG A 526 19.69 9.93 22.36
C ARG A 526 19.59 8.75 23.32
N GLY A 527 20.72 8.14 23.64
CA GLY A 527 20.76 6.99 24.53
C GLY A 527 20.33 7.29 25.97
N SER A 528 20.21 8.58 26.36
CA SER A 528 19.69 8.97 27.67
C SER A 528 18.18 9.07 27.72
N ILE A 529 17.48 8.97 26.58
CA ILE A 529 16.04 9.10 26.51
C ILE A 529 15.40 7.80 27.01
N LEU A 530 14.56 7.94 28.01
CA LEU A 530 13.83 6.84 28.63
C LEU A 530 12.33 7.15 28.66
N SER A 531 11.55 6.28 28.05
CA SER A 531 10.09 6.35 28.04
C SER A 531 9.50 5.65 29.26
N THR A 532 8.65 6.33 30.00
CA THR A 532 7.87 5.77 31.11
C THR A 532 6.44 6.31 31.08
N ASP A 533 5.53 5.69 31.84
CA ASP A 533 4.15 6.18 31.96
C ASP A 533 4.06 7.56 32.62
N ALA A 534 4.97 7.89 33.53
CA ALA A 534 5.01 9.17 34.23
C ALA A 534 5.54 10.32 33.35
N GLY A 535 6.43 10.02 32.41
CA GLY A 535 7.07 11.00 31.54
C GLY A 535 8.23 10.40 30.75
N VAL A 536 8.76 11.21 29.86
CA VAL A 536 10.00 10.91 29.13
C VAL A 536 11.16 11.60 29.87
N TYR A 537 12.12 10.81 30.29
CA TYR A 537 13.32 11.28 30.96
C TYR A 537 14.47 11.39 29.97
N PHE A 538 15.31 12.39 30.10
CA PHE A 538 16.56 12.53 29.34
C PHE A 538 17.57 13.42 30.06
N ILE A 539 18.83 13.28 29.72
CA ILE A 539 19.91 14.09 30.28
C ILE A 539 20.01 15.42 29.54
N SER A 540 20.00 16.49 30.33
CA SER A 540 20.25 17.88 29.92
C SER A 540 21.50 18.41 30.65
N PRO A 541 22.16 19.45 30.15
CA PRO A 541 23.20 20.18 30.92
C PRO A 541 22.70 20.71 32.27
N ASN A 542 21.38 20.84 32.44
CA ASN A 542 20.75 21.35 33.65
C ASN A 542 20.44 20.26 34.69
N GLY A 543 20.39 19.00 34.30
CA GLY A 543 20.00 17.89 35.16
C GLY A 543 19.35 16.75 34.40
N LEU A 544 18.73 15.83 35.12
CA LEU A 544 17.82 14.83 34.55
C LEU A 544 16.43 15.45 34.40
N ILE A 545 16.01 15.63 33.18
CA ILE A 545 14.72 16.27 32.84
C ILE A 545 13.66 15.21 32.59
N MET A 546 12.49 15.43 33.10
CA MET A 546 11.28 14.68 32.80
C MET A 546 10.28 15.58 32.07
N VAL A 547 9.75 15.10 30.94
CA VAL A 547 8.64 15.76 30.22
C VAL A 547 7.41 14.87 30.29
N ASN A 548 6.34 15.41 30.84
CA ASN A 548 5.07 14.67 30.95
C ASN A 548 4.13 14.92 29.75
N SER A 549 3.01 14.22 29.73
CA SER A 549 2.00 14.34 28.68
C SER A 549 1.31 15.72 28.62
N SER A 550 1.43 16.54 29.66
CA SER A 550 0.87 17.91 29.73
C SER A 550 1.85 18.99 29.25
N SER A 551 2.89 18.63 28.49
CA SER A 551 3.91 19.56 27.98
C SER A 551 4.72 20.29 29.06
N THR A 552 4.77 19.73 30.27
CA THR A 552 5.54 20.30 31.38
C THR A 552 6.88 19.58 31.49
N SER A 553 7.95 20.36 31.50
CA SER A 553 9.31 19.87 31.77
C SER A 553 9.68 20.15 33.22
N THR A 554 10.22 19.14 33.92
CA THR A 554 10.65 19.21 35.31
C THR A 554 12.09 18.67 35.41
N ASN A 555 12.96 19.43 36.06
CA ASN A 555 14.28 18.94 36.43
C ASN A 555 14.16 18.11 37.72
N THR A 556 14.32 16.80 37.63
CA THR A 556 14.15 15.88 38.76
C THR A 556 15.33 15.88 39.72
N THR A 557 16.46 16.44 39.30
CA THR A 557 17.71 16.48 40.11
C THR A 557 18.00 17.83 40.72
N GLU A 558 17.19 18.86 40.45
CA GLU A 558 17.46 20.26 40.85
C GLU A 558 17.65 20.45 42.36
N LEU A 559 16.93 19.67 43.16
CA LEU A 559 17.00 19.77 44.62
C LEU A 559 18.18 18.98 45.22
N TRP A 560 18.80 18.09 44.49
CA TRP A 560 19.76 17.14 45.05
C TRP A 560 21.19 17.35 44.60
N ILE A 561 21.36 17.82 43.38
CA ILE A 561 22.67 17.94 42.73
C ILE A 561 22.80 19.35 42.19
N THR A 562 23.88 20.06 42.52
CA THR A 562 24.15 21.36 41.90
C THR A 562 24.53 21.16 40.44
N ARG A 563 24.29 22.19 39.62
CA ARG A 563 24.60 22.14 38.18
C ARG A 563 26.09 21.85 37.89
N GLU A 564 26.97 22.37 38.70
CA GLU A 564 28.41 22.15 38.57
C GLU A 564 28.78 20.67 38.83
N LYS A 565 28.20 20.08 39.88
CA LYS A 565 28.41 18.65 40.18
C LYS A 565 27.72 17.78 39.14
N TRP A 566 26.55 18.16 38.64
CA TRP A 566 25.88 17.44 37.55
C TRP A 566 26.76 17.41 36.31
N ALA A 567 27.35 18.52 35.89
CA ALA A 567 28.24 18.60 34.73
C ALA A 567 29.49 17.71 34.87
N GLN A 568 29.88 17.38 36.09
CA GLN A 568 31.00 16.43 36.33
C GLN A 568 30.57 14.98 36.32
N LEU A 569 29.30 14.68 36.63
CA LEU A 569 28.76 13.33 36.79
C LEU A 569 28.12 12.81 35.52
N ALA A 570 27.43 13.67 34.76
CA ALA A 570 26.76 13.30 33.55
C ALA A 570 27.72 13.40 32.36
N PRO A 571 28.25 12.28 31.87
CA PRO A 571 29.08 12.30 30.68
C PRO A 571 28.29 12.86 29.50
N GLN A 572 28.85 13.86 28.83
CA GLN A 572 28.13 14.60 27.78
C GLN A 572 28.05 13.81 26.45
N MET A 573 28.72 12.66 26.35
CA MET A 573 28.80 11.86 25.12
C MET A 573 28.60 10.37 25.45
N TYR A 574 27.93 9.66 24.52
CA TYR A 574 27.73 8.19 24.55
C TYR A 574 26.96 7.64 25.77
N THR A 575 26.02 8.40 26.26
CA THR A 575 25.20 7.99 27.39
C THR A 575 24.16 6.94 26.97
N ARG A 576 24.00 5.92 27.80
CA ARG A 576 22.91 4.93 27.68
C ARG A 576 22.14 4.88 28.96
N SER A 577 20.83 4.77 28.87
CA SER A 577 19.96 4.67 30.04
C SER A 577 19.02 3.47 29.96
N VAL A 578 18.64 3.01 31.14
CA VAL A 578 17.66 1.95 31.29
C VAL A 578 16.88 2.17 32.59
N ALA A 579 15.61 1.82 32.61
CA ALA A 579 14.84 1.73 33.85
C ALA A 579 14.83 0.29 34.35
N LEU A 580 15.05 0.16 35.65
CA LEU A 580 14.77 -1.06 36.36
C LEU A 580 13.87 -0.72 37.54
N SER A 581 12.62 -1.18 37.51
CA SER A 581 11.60 -0.72 38.46
C SER A 581 11.44 0.81 38.40
N SER A 582 11.63 1.48 39.53
CA SER A 582 11.56 2.93 39.71
C SER A 582 12.93 3.63 39.58
N THR A 583 13.99 2.91 39.18
CA THR A 583 15.34 3.46 39.15
C THR A 583 15.79 3.73 37.71
N TYR A 584 16.22 4.95 37.45
CA TYR A 584 16.91 5.35 36.22
C TYR A 584 18.40 5.03 36.36
N PHE A 585 18.90 4.15 35.49
CA PHE A 585 20.30 3.84 35.36
C PHE A 585 20.86 4.53 34.14
N CYS A 586 21.99 5.17 34.28
CA CYS A 586 22.69 5.81 33.20
C CYS A 586 24.16 5.34 33.17
N PHE A 587 24.59 4.98 31.97
CA PHE A 587 25.96 4.56 31.70
C PHE A 587 26.56 5.47 30.63
N GLY A 588 27.76 5.92 30.84
CA GLY A 588 28.48 6.76 29.89
C GLY A 588 29.94 6.41 29.78
N ALA A 589 30.52 6.60 28.61
CA ALA A 589 31.96 6.55 28.40
C ALA A 589 32.49 7.98 28.32
N THR A 590 33.64 8.24 28.95
CA THR A 590 34.31 9.55 28.91
C THR A 590 35.00 9.83 27.57
N SER A 591 35.05 8.84 26.67
CA SER A 591 35.61 8.94 25.32
C SER A 591 34.80 8.05 24.38
N PRO A 592 34.71 8.39 23.07
CA PRO A 592 34.11 7.49 22.09
C PRO A 592 34.78 6.12 22.19
N PRO A 593 34.06 5.02 22.08
CA PRO A 593 34.67 3.70 22.06
C PRO A 593 35.67 3.67 20.92
N SER A 594 36.97 3.47 21.27
CA SER A 594 38.00 3.27 20.26
C SER A 594 37.65 2.01 19.48
N VAL A 595 37.80 2.06 18.16
CA VAL A 595 37.46 0.95 17.25
C VAL A 595 38.40 -0.26 17.46
N SER A 596 39.29 -0.19 18.41
CA SER A 596 40.21 -1.27 18.74
C SER A 596 39.57 -2.27 19.72
N PRO A 597 39.40 -3.53 19.34
CA PRO A 597 38.77 -4.54 20.18
C PRO A 597 39.58 -4.97 21.39
N VAL A 598 40.75 -4.35 21.66
CA VAL A 598 41.73 -4.80 22.65
C VAL A 598 41.86 -3.83 23.81
N ASP A 599 41.34 -2.61 23.73
CA ASP A 599 41.50 -1.64 24.81
C ASP A 599 40.33 -1.67 25.80
N ASN A 600 40.43 -2.58 26.78
CA ASN A 600 39.55 -2.72 27.91
C ASN A 600 39.80 -1.68 29.03
N SER A 601 40.60 -0.64 28.79
CA SER A 601 41.06 0.29 29.83
C SER A 601 40.14 1.48 30.06
N GLN A 602 39.05 1.64 29.29
CA GLN A 602 38.09 2.73 29.48
C GLN A 602 37.12 2.39 30.62
N ALA A 603 37.34 2.99 31.76
CA ALA A 603 36.43 2.90 32.89
C ALA A 603 35.08 3.52 32.49
N GLN A 604 34.02 2.71 32.41
CA GLN A 604 32.65 3.22 32.28
C GLN A 604 32.22 3.72 33.66
N THR A 605 31.86 4.99 33.73
CA THR A 605 31.23 5.55 34.91
C THR A 605 29.73 5.57 34.68
N GLY A 606 28.97 5.15 35.64
CA GLY A 606 27.52 5.20 35.62
C GLY A 606 26.97 5.84 36.88
N PHE A 607 25.74 6.20 36.85
CA PHE A 607 24.96 6.60 38.02
C PHE A 607 23.56 6.03 37.93
N ASN A 608 22.93 5.92 39.06
CA ASN A 608 21.52 5.58 39.19
C ASN A 608 20.78 6.64 40.02
N ILE A 609 19.56 6.91 39.60
CA ILE A 609 18.66 7.83 40.28
C ILE A 609 17.34 7.12 40.54
N GLU A 610 16.87 7.11 41.79
CA GLU A 610 15.55 6.63 42.12
C GLU A 610 14.52 7.66 41.65
N LEU A 611 13.59 7.23 40.79
CA LEU A 611 12.54 8.09 40.22
C LEU A 611 11.29 8.20 41.11
N ASN A 612 11.25 7.45 42.23
CA ASN A 612 10.14 7.49 43.13
C ASN A 612 10.22 8.76 44.01
N THR A 613 9.13 9.52 44.06
CA THR A 613 9.05 10.80 44.75
C THR A 613 9.25 10.72 46.26
N ASP A 614 9.08 9.56 46.88
CA ASP A 614 9.12 9.38 48.34
C ASP A 614 10.50 9.00 48.89
N ASN A 615 11.38 8.43 48.05
CA ASN A 615 12.73 8.00 48.44
C ASN A 615 13.75 8.28 47.33
N THR A 616 14.17 9.52 47.24
CA THR A 616 15.19 9.94 46.29
C THR A 616 16.56 9.47 46.72
N SER A 617 17.14 8.55 45.99
CA SER A 617 18.50 8.08 46.18
C SER A 617 19.34 8.29 44.92
N PHE A 618 20.56 8.77 45.15
CA PHE A 618 21.55 8.91 44.10
C PHE A 618 22.80 8.09 44.47
N SER A 619 23.32 7.33 43.56
CA SER A 619 24.55 6.59 43.75
C SER A 619 25.41 6.61 42.47
N ILE A 620 26.70 6.76 42.62
CA ILE A 620 27.69 6.63 41.57
C ILE A 620 28.14 5.20 41.50
N TRP A 621 28.23 4.68 40.30
CA TRP A 621 28.73 3.33 40.05
C TRP A 621 30.02 3.37 39.23
N PRO A 622 31.21 3.30 39.88
CA PRO A 622 32.45 3.11 39.18
C PRO A 622 32.58 1.62 38.85
N GLU A 623 32.56 1.26 37.61
CA GLU A 623 32.88 -0.10 37.21
C GLU A 623 34.40 -0.29 37.16
N PRO A 624 34.96 -1.24 37.88
CA PRO A 624 36.38 -1.58 37.72
C PRO A 624 36.55 -2.37 36.42
N GLY A 625 37.08 -1.70 35.41
CA GLY A 625 37.77 -2.30 34.26
C GLY A 625 37.05 -3.33 33.42
N GLY A 626 36.72 -2.98 32.22
CA GLY A 626 36.86 -3.92 31.10
C GLY A 626 35.65 -4.68 30.58
N HIS A 627 34.43 -4.42 31.00
CA HIS A 627 33.26 -5.07 30.38
C HIS A 627 32.28 -4.06 29.76
N ARG A 628 32.11 -4.14 28.43
CA ARG A 628 31.00 -3.45 27.75
C ARG A 628 29.71 -4.08 28.23
N VAL A 629 28.95 -3.38 29.02
CA VAL A 629 27.59 -3.75 29.36
C VAL A 629 26.67 -3.17 28.29
N GLY A 630 26.33 -3.98 27.30
CA GLY A 630 25.25 -3.66 26.38
C GLY A 630 23.93 -3.88 27.11
N PHE A 631 23.21 -2.80 27.46
CA PHE A 631 21.82 -2.91 27.88
C PHE A 631 20.94 -2.78 26.65
N ASN A 632 20.06 -3.73 26.51
CA ASN A 632 18.95 -3.61 25.60
C ASN A 632 17.99 -2.55 26.15
N GLU A 633 17.48 -1.71 25.30
CA GLU A 633 16.27 -0.96 25.59
C GLU A 633 15.19 -2.00 25.92
N MET A 634 15.05 -2.35 27.17
CA MET A 634 13.84 -3.01 27.61
C MET A 634 12.76 -1.93 27.63
N THR A 635 12.26 -1.61 26.44
CA THR A 635 10.91 -1.08 26.32
C THR A 635 10.06 -2.11 27.03
N ALA A 636 9.56 -1.74 28.18
CA ALA A 636 8.79 -2.63 29.02
C ALA A 636 7.56 -3.17 28.33
N PRO A 637 7.54 -4.44 27.92
CA PRO A 637 6.28 -5.13 27.76
C PRO A 637 5.84 -5.77 29.08
N TYR A 638 6.41 -5.36 30.21
CA TYR A 638 6.10 -5.94 31.51
C TYR A 638 5.25 -5.06 32.42
N ALA A 639 4.55 -4.09 31.87
CA ALA A 639 3.46 -3.43 32.56
C ALA A 639 2.13 -3.88 32.00
N ALA A 640 1.91 -5.19 31.94
CA ALA A 640 0.58 -5.75 31.70
C ALA A 640 0.46 -6.99 32.58
N ASN A 641 0.03 -6.76 33.79
CA ASN A 641 -0.85 -7.61 34.58
C ASN A 641 -1.76 -6.74 35.40
#